data_7a2df4df5c876d4bf7a26dd47a7af5aa
#
_entry.id   7a2df4df5c876d4bf7a26dd47a7af5aa
#
_cell.length_a   1.000
_cell.length_b   1.000
_cell.length_c   1.000
_cell.angle_alpha   90.00
_cell.angle_beta   90.00
_cell.angle_gamma   90.00
#
_symmetry.space_group_name_H-M   'P 1'
#
loop_
_entity.id
_entity.type
_entity.pdbx_description
1 polymer ?
#
loop_
_entity_poly.entity_id
_entity_poly.type
_entity_poly.pdbx_seq_one_letter_code
_entity_poly.pdbx_strand_id
1 'polypeptide(L)'
;MTSVYDLSASGGLRPAASPEFPPNGVTDGVPRWVRMVGPLQHEVQAAIRALELPEEVCEMLHGGDVRCRVVTCGRAVLVTLPVLASGERRFPVLRAACTPTALITVEEEALPGIDRFVTQPANEARPGLTLPGLFIEILDAAVTGEGLVYLSLRRQCEKLADAVEKNPLQVSPDALLVMRRQAAQLSLLWEDQGYDFMELQRHHTHIAPSDSSRE
;
A
#
# COMPACT_ATOMS: atom_id res chain seq x y z
N MET A 1 12.74 8.28 -4.21
CA MET A 1 13.09 7.35 -5.35
C MET A 1 11.83 7.01 -6.11
N THR A 2 11.83 7.18 -7.44
CA THR A 2 10.65 6.89 -8.29
C THR A 2 10.98 5.75 -9.24
N SER A 3 10.07 4.80 -9.36
CA SER A 3 10.14 3.66 -10.29
C SER A 3 8.84 3.58 -11.08
N VAL A 4 8.94 3.30 -12.38
CA VAL A 4 7.79 3.19 -13.28
C VAL A 4 7.75 1.79 -13.85
N TYR A 5 6.58 1.19 -13.87
CA TYR A 5 6.34 -0.15 -14.37
C TYR A 5 5.18 -0.12 -15.39
N ASP A 6 5.37 -0.77 -16.50
CA ASP A 6 4.33 -1.00 -17.50
C ASP A 6 3.66 -2.36 -17.25
N LEU A 7 2.34 -2.36 -17.26
CA LEU A 7 1.56 -3.59 -17.19
C LEU A 7 1.36 -4.12 -18.63
N SER A 8 2.01 -5.23 -18.95
CA SER A 8 1.90 -5.83 -20.28
C SER A 8 0.52 -6.45 -20.51
N ALA A 9 0.11 -6.56 -21.77
CA ALA A 9 -1.14 -7.23 -22.15
C ALA A 9 -1.20 -8.70 -21.69
N SER A 10 -0.05 -9.33 -21.45
CA SER A 10 0.05 -10.69 -20.87
C SER A 10 -0.07 -10.72 -19.34
N GLY A 11 -0.28 -9.57 -18.68
CA GLY A 11 -0.39 -9.43 -17.23
C GLY A 11 0.96 -9.34 -16.49
N GLY A 12 2.09 -9.29 -17.22
CA GLY A 12 3.41 -9.14 -16.60
C GLY A 12 3.73 -7.69 -16.26
N LEU A 13 4.35 -7.46 -15.09
CA LEU A 13 4.86 -6.17 -14.68
C LEU A 13 6.31 -6.03 -15.15
N ARG A 14 6.62 -4.98 -15.91
CA ARG A 14 7.98 -4.73 -16.44
C ARG A 14 8.43 -3.32 -16.09
N PRO A 15 9.70 -3.11 -15.70
CA PRO A 15 10.24 -1.76 -15.59
C PRO A 15 10.02 -1.02 -16.92
N ALA A 16 9.51 0.21 -16.85
CA ALA A 16 9.32 1.02 -18.03
C ALA A 16 10.68 1.36 -18.68
N ALA A 17 10.71 1.41 -19.99
CA ALA A 17 11.93 1.70 -20.75
C ALA A 17 12.49 3.11 -20.46
N SER A 18 11.63 4.05 -20.08
CA SER A 18 12.01 5.37 -19.58
C SER A 18 11.38 5.61 -18.21
N PRO A 19 12.18 5.90 -17.17
CA PRO A 19 11.67 6.29 -15.86
C PRO A 19 11.10 7.71 -15.84
N GLU A 20 11.36 8.49 -16.89
CA GLU A 20 10.84 9.84 -17.03
C GLU A 20 9.37 9.79 -17.43
N PHE A 21 8.56 10.59 -16.74
CA PHE A 21 7.19 10.79 -17.18
C PHE A 21 7.22 11.44 -18.58
N PRO A 22 6.59 10.83 -19.58
CA PRO A 22 6.48 11.50 -20.86
C PRO A 22 5.77 12.84 -20.63
N PRO A 23 6.32 13.95 -21.17
CA PRO A 23 5.79 15.29 -20.92
C PRO A 23 4.34 15.49 -21.40
N ASN A 24 3.80 14.53 -22.14
CA ASN A 24 2.48 14.58 -22.76
C ASN A 24 1.50 13.51 -22.23
N GLY A 25 1.66 13.04 -21.00
CA GLY A 25 0.74 12.05 -20.42
C GLY A 25 1.00 10.60 -20.87
N VAL A 26 0.05 9.73 -20.57
CA VAL A 26 0.06 8.30 -20.95
C VAL A 26 -0.20 8.19 -22.44
N THR A 27 0.83 8.27 -23.27
CA THR A 27 0.70 8.39 -24.73
C THR A 27 0.38 7.09 -25.45
N ASP A 28 0.57 5.93 -24.82
CA ASP A 28 0.55 4.63 -25.52
C ASP A 28 -0.63 3.73 -25.15
N GLY A 29 -1.54 4.19 -24.29
CA GLY A 29 -2.64 3.34 -23.79
C GLY A 29 -2.18 2.14 -22.95
N VAL A 30 -0.89 2.07 -22.60
CA VAL A 30 -0.35 1.03 -21.73
C VAL A 30 -0.63 1.39 -20.28
N PRO A 31 -1.31 0.51 -19.52
CA PRO A 31 -1.55 0.74 -18.10
C PRO A 31 -0.22 0.79 -17.33
N ARG A 32 -0.07 1.77 -16.42
CA ARG A 32 1.19 2.00 -15.71
C ARG A 32 1.01 2.03 -14.20
N TRP A 33 2.01 1.50 -13.51
CA TRP A 33 2.21 1.68 -12.09
C TRP A 33 3.43 2.56 -11.83
N VAL A 34 3.22 3.64 -11.09
CA VAL A 34 4.25 4.56 -10.61
C VAL A 34 4.44 4.35 -9.12
N ARG A 35 5.60 3.88 -8.72
CA ARG A 35 5.99 3.69 -7.33
C ARG A 35 6.92 4.82 -6.89
N MET A 36 6.59 5.50 -5.81
CA MET A 36 7.39 6.59 -5.25
C MET A 36 7.69 6.30 -3.77
N VAL A 37 8.98 6.27 -3.42
CA VAL A 37 9.45 6.06 -2.05
C VAL A 37 10.13 7.32 -1.55
N GLY A 38 9.64 7.92 -0.47
CA GLY A 38 10.13 9.17 0.10
C GLY A 38 10.14 10.33 -0.91
N PRO A 39 9.08 10.55 -1.73
CA PRO A 39 9.11 11.59 -2.74
C PRO A 39 8.97 12.98 -2.14
N LEU A 40 9.52 13.97 -2.84
CA LEU A 40 9.23 15.37 -2.56
C LEU A 40 7.86 15.74 -3.15
N GLN A 41 7.21 16.77 -2.58
CA GLN A 41 5.87 17.19 -3.00
C GLN A 41 5.79 17.49 -4.50
N HIS A 42 6.80 18.16 -5.04
CA HIS A 42 6.81 18.51 -6.46
C HIS A 42 6.93 17.28 -7.38
N GLU A 43 7.56 16.18 -6.92
CA GLU A 43 7.65 14.93 -7.66
C GLU A 43 6.27 14.25 -7.74
N VAL A 44 5.52 14.24 -6.63
CA VAL A 44 4.14 13.72 -6.61
C VAL A 44 3.24 14.56 -7.52
N GLN A 45 3.35 15.89 -7.47
CA GLN A 45 2.61 16.78 -8.37
C GLN A 45 2.94 16.54 -9.84
N ALA A 46 4.23 16.34 -10.16
CA ALA A 46 4.64 16.03 -11.53
C ALA A 46 4.04 14.72 -12.02
N ALA A 47 4.05 13.67 -11.17
CA ALA A 47 3.45 12.39 -11.49
C ALA A 47 1.92 12.50 -11.73
N ILE A 48 1.21 13.23 -10.88
CA ILE A 48 -0.24 13.43 -11.00
C ILE A 48 -0.60 14.13 -12.30
N ARG A 49 0.14 15.19 -12.67
CA ARG A 49 -0.07 15.89 -13.95
C ARG A 49 0.22 14.99 -15.14
N ALA A 50 1.32 14.23 -15.09
CA ALA A 50 1.68 13.32 -16.17
C ALA A 50 0.67 12.17 -16.35
N LEU A 51 0.00 11.76 -15.29
CA LEU A 51 -1.04 10.71 -15.31
C LEU A 51 -2.45 11.28 -15.48
N GLU A 52 -2.59 12.60 -15.69
CA GLU A 52 -3.88 13.31 -15.84
C GLU A 52 -4.87 13.02 -14.68
N LEU A 53 -4.34 12.84 -13.48
CA LEU A 53 -5.15 12.63 -12.29
C LEU A 53 -5.73 13.95 -11.78
N PRO A 54 -6.92 13.93 -11.14
CA PRO A 54 -7.50 15.11 -10.50
C PRO A 54 -6.53 15.75 -9.50
N GLU A 55 -6.54 17.08 -9.39
CA GLU A 55 -5.60 17.80 -8.52
C GLU A 55 -5.84 17.49 -7.04
N GLU A 56 -7.08 17.17 -6.65
CA GLU A 56 -7.47 16.73 -5.32
C GLU A 56 -6.74 15.45 -4.89
N VAL A 57 -6.33 14.61 -5.84
CA VAL A 57 -5.52 13.41 -5.59
C VAL A 57 -4.16 13.78 -4.99
N CYS A 58 -3.60 14.96 -5.37
CA CYS A 58 -2.31 15.41 -4.87
C CYS A 58 -2.34 15.65 -3.36
N GLU A 59 -3.38 16.30 -2.87
CA GLU A 59 -3.52 16.58 -1.43
C GLU A 59 -3.59 15.28 -0.62
N MET A 60 -4.27 14.28 -1.12
CA MET A 60 -4.41 12.99 -0.45
C MET A 60 -3.12 12.16 -0.50
N LEU A 61 -2.43 12.14 -1.65
CA LEU A 61 -1.18 11.40 -1.79
C LEU A 61 -0.02 12.05 -0.99
N HIS A 62 -0.10 13.34 -0.72
CA HIS A 62 0.93 14.08 0.00
C HIS A 62 0.51 14.49 1.41
N GLY A 63 -0.77 14.41 1.73
CA GLY A 63 -1.35 14.86 3.00
C GLY A 63 -0.79 14.13 4.22
N GLY A 64 -0.80 14.85 5.36
CA GLY A 64 -0.35 14.32 6.66
C GLY A 64 -1.37 13.44 7.38
N ASP A 65 -2.51 13.12 6.77
CA ASP A 65 -3.47 12.19 7.39
C ASP A 65 -2.89 10.78 7.38
N VAL A 66 -2.74 10.22 8.57
CA VAL A 66 -2.18 8.88 8.80
C VAL A 66 -3.27 7.84 9.09
N ARG A 67 -4.55 8.26 9.03
CA ARG A 67 -5.66 7.31 9.24
C ARG A 67 -5.90 6.50 7.99
N CYS A 68 -6.23 5.26 8.20
CA CYS A 68 -6.73 4.41 7.14
C CYS A 68 -7.98 5.05 6.51
N ARG A 69 -8.03 5.13 5.18
CA ARG A 69 -9.12 5.80 4.48
C ARG A 69 -9.21 5.36 3.02
N VAL A 70 -10.41 5.09 2.59
CA VAL A 70 -10.76 4.88 1.17
C VAL A 70 -11.63 6.03 0.69
N VAL A 71 -11.28 6.64 -0.43
CA VAL A 71 -12.03 7.76 -1.01
C VAL A 71 -12.09 7.59 -2.52
N THR A 72 -13.23 7.95 -3.10
CA THR A 72 -13.37 8.06 -4.55
C THR A 72 -13.29 9.52 -4.98
N CYS A 73 -12.50 9.80 -6.03
CA CYS A 73 -12.39 11.11 -6.65
C CYS A 73 -12.52 10.92 -8.17
N GLY A 74 -13.69 11.27 -8.72
CA GLY A 74 -14.01 11.00 -10.11
C GLY A 74 -13.92 9.49 -10.42
N ARG A 75 -12.97 9.12 -11.30
CA ARG A 75 -12.70 7.72 -11.66
C ARG A 75 -11.53 7.11 -10.87
N ALA A 76 -10.95 7.83 -9.94
CA ALA A 76 -9.87 7.37 -9.09
C ALA A 76 -10.41 6.81 -7.78
N VAL A 77 -9.86 5.69 -7.31
CA VAL A 77 -9.99 5.20 -5.95
C VAL A 77 -8.67 5.45 -5.25
N LEU A 78 -8.74 6.15 -4.11
CA LEU A 78 -7.60 6.50 -3.29
C LEU A 78 -7.66 5.73 -1.99
N VAL A 79 -6.50 5.23 -1.56
CA VAL A 79 -6.33 4.54 -0.28
C VAL A 79 -5.17 5.16 0.48
N THR A 80 -5.39 5.45 1.74
CA THR A 80 -4.35 5.73 2.73
C THR A 80 -4.32 4.55 3.69
N LEU A 81 -3.19 3.86 3.76
CA LEU A 81 -3.04 2.63 4.52
C LEU A 81 -1.81 2.75 5.44
N PRO A 82 -2.00 2.98 6.75
CA PRO A 82 -0.92 2.78 7.71
C PRO A 82 -0.54 1.30 7.74
N VAL A 83 0.76 1.01 7.73
CA VAL A 83 1.31 -0.36 7.68
C VAL A 83 2.17 -0.60 8.91
N LEU A 84 2.10 -1.76 9.51
CA LEU A 84 2.94 -2.12 10.63
C LEU A 84 4.35 -2.49 10.15
N ALA A 85 5.35 -1.70 10.53
CA ALA A 85 6.75 -2.00 10.28
C ALA A 85 7.44 -2.58 11.51
N SER A 86 8.45 -3.44 11.28
CA SER A 86 9.20 -4.08 12.37
C SER A 86 10.05 -3.04 13.13
N GLY A 87 9.82 -2.93 14.42
CA GLY A 87 10.70 -2.19 15.33
C GLY A 87 10.39 -0.70 15.49
N GLU A 88 9.42 -0.15 14.82
CA GLU A 88 9.14 1.28 14.84
C GLU A 88 7.94 1.67 15.71
N ARG A 89 8.02 2.89 16.28
CA ARG A 89 6.91 3.51 17.03
C ARG A 89 5.88 4.18 16.10
N ARG A 90 6.19 4.30 14.82
CA ARG A 90 5.34 4.90 13.79
C ARG A 90 4.93 3.83 12.80
N PHE A 91 3.73 3.99 12.29
CA PHE A 91 3.25 3.20 11.16
C PHE A 91 3.62 3.96 9.89
N PRO A 92 4.55 3.45 9.05
CA PRO A 92 4.74 4.02 7.73
C PRO A 92 3.43 3.97 6.95
N VAL A 93 3.18 4.98 6.15
CA VAL A 93 1.92 5.11 5.43
C VAL A 93 2.15 4.83 3.95
N LEU A 94 1.38 3.89 3.42
CA LEU A 94 1.18 3.71 2.00
C LEU A 94 -0.01 4.57 1.56
N ARG A 95 0.21 5.44 0.58
CA ARG A 95 -0.87 6.13 -0.12
C ARG A 95 -0.91 5.66 -1.55
N ALA A 96 -2.08 5.37 -2.05
CA ALA A 96 -2.23 4.87 -3.41
C ALA A 96 -3.45 5.48 -4.09
N ALA A 97 -3.34 5.71 -5.39
CA ALA A 97 -4.45 6.10 -6.25
C ALA A 97 -4.49 5.21 -7.47
N CYS A 98 -5.62 4.58 -7.70
CA CYS A 98 -5.87 3.70 -8.85
C CYS A 98 -6.96 4.28 -9.75
N THR A 99 -6.67 4.35 -11.04
CA THR A 99 -7.62 4.65 -12.11
C THR A 99 -7.65 3.48 -13.10
N PRO A 100 -8.53 3.47 -14.10
CA PRO A 100 -8.50 2.45 -15.15
C PRO A 100 -7.18 2.39 -15.95
N THR A 101 -6.41 3.48 -16.00
CA THR A 101 -5.21 3.61 -16.85
C THR A 101 -3.91 3.80 -16.08
N ALA A 102 -3.98 4.17 -14.81
CA ALA A 102 -2.82 4.49 -14.01
C ALA A 102 -2.99 4.05 -12.55
N LEU A 103 -1.90 3.60 -11.95
CA LEU A 103 -1.77 3.34 -10.53
C LEU A 103 -0.55 4.11 -10.02
N ILE A 104 -0.72 4.88 -8.97
CA ILE A 104 0.36 5.56 -8.27
C ILE A 104 0.38 5.09 -6.81
N THR A 105 1.57 4.77 -6.31
CA THR A 105 1.79 4.48 -4.89
C THR A 105 2.87 5.40 -4.35
N VAL A 106 2.61 5.95 -3.17
CA VAL A 106 3.51 6.83 -2.43
C VAL A 106 3.77 6.19 -1.06
N GLU A 107 5.01 5.82 -0.82
CA GLU A 107 5.50 5.25 0.42
C GLU A 107 6.33 6.31 1.15
N GLU A 108 6.09 6.56 2.43
CA GLU A 108 6.95 7.44 3.24
C GLU A 108 8.38 6.89 3.34
N GLU A 109 8.48 5.57 3.45
CA GLU A 109 9.70 4.76 3.40
C GLU A 109 9.42 3.45 2.68
N ALA A 110 10.46 2.79 2.18
CA ALA A 110 10.31 1.54 1.44
C ALA A 110 9.64 0.46 2.29
N LEU A 111 8.53 -0.07 1.81
CA LEU A 111 7.79 -1.13 2.46
C LEU A 111 8.33 -2.50 2.03
N PRO A 112 8.84 -3.32 2.97
CA PRO A 112 9.47 -4.61 2.64
C PRO A 112 8.55 -5.58 1.91
N GLY A 113 7.24 -5.49 2.13
CA GLY A 113 6.23 -6.29 1.40
C GLY A 113 6.19 -5.92 -0.07
N ILE A 114 6.15 -4.61 -0.38
CA ILE A 114 6.15 -4.10 -1.75
C ILE A 114 7.50 -4.36 -2.43
N ASP A 115 8.63 -4.20 -1.72
CA ASP A 115 9.95 -4.52 -2.27
C ASP A 115 10.04 -5.99 -2.71
N ARG A 116 9.55 -6.91 -1.87
CA ARG A 116 9.48 -8.34 -2.22
C ARG A 116 8.56 -8.59 -3.41
N PHE A 117 7.42 -7.92 -3.46
CA PHE A 117 6.49 -8.02 -4.58
C PHE A 117 7.16 -7.61 -5.90
N VAL A 118 7.87 -6.49 -5.92
CA VAL A 118 8.58 -5.96 -7.10
C VAL A 118 9.74 -6.87 -7.53
N THR A 119 10.45 -7.47 -6.57
CA THR A 119 11.62 -8.33 -6.84
C THR A 119 11.26 -9.77 -7.18
N GLN A 120 10.00 -10.17 -7.06
CA GLN A 120 9.55 -11.47 -7.54
C GLN A 120 9.82 -11.59 -9.04
N PRO A 121 10.32 -12.74 -9.53
CA PRO A 121 10.65 -12.91 -10.94
C PRO A 121 9.43 -12.53 -11.80
N ALA A 122 9.61 -11.55 -12.67
CA ALA A 122 8.58 -11.04 -13.58
C ALA A 122 8.12 -12.09 -14.61
N ASN A 123 8.69 -13.29 -14.57
CA ASN A 123 8.46 -14.39 -15.52
C ASN A 123 7.16 -15.15 -15.32
N GLU A 124 6.49 -14.97 -14.18
CA GLU A 124 5.14 -15.49 -14.06
C GLU A 124 4.18 -14.49 -14.71
N ALA A 125 3.96 -14.67 -16.01
CA ALA A 125 2.85 -14.04 -16.68
C ALA A 125 1.59 -14.32 -15.85
N ARG A 126 0.95 -13.30 -15.33
CA ARG A 126 -0.31 -13.40 -14.58
C ARG A 126 -1.44 -13.07 -15.54
N PRO A 127 -1.94 -14.05 -16.30
CA PRO A 127 -2.92 -13.78 -17.34
C PRO A 127 -4.15 -13.13 -16.74
N GLY A 128 -4.56 -12.00 -17.32
CA GLY A 128 -5.72 -11.24 -16.89
C GLY A 128 -5.47 -10.25 -15.73
N LEU A 129 -4.22 -10.02 -15.30
CA LEU A 129 -3.92 -9.00 -14.32
C LEU A 129 -4.26 -7.62 -14.90
N THR A 130 -5.14 -6.90 -14.22
CA THR A 130 -5.53 -5.52 -14.52
C THR A 130 -4.92 -4.55 -13.52
N LEU A 131 -4.97 -3.24 -13.77
CA LEU A 131 -4.51 -2.27 -12.76
C LEU A 131 -5.28 -2.36 -11.45
N PRO A 132 -6.61 -2.52 -11.42
CA PRO A 132 -7.33 -2.78 -10.17
C PRO A 132 -6.85 -4.06 -9.47
N GLY A 133 -6.58 -5.13 -10.23
CA GLY A 133 -6.02 -6.36 -9.67
C GLY A 133 -4.63 -6.15 -9.08
N LEU A 134 -3.75 -5.47 -9.81
CA LEU A 134 -2.42 -5.07 -9.34
C LEU A 134 -2.50 -4.20 -8.08
N PHE A 135 -3.44 -3.26 -8.04
CA PHE A 135 -3.68 -2.41 -6.89
C PHE A 135 -3.99 -3.22 -5.63
N ILE A 136 -4.91 -4.18 -5.72
CA ILE A 136 -5.24 -5.08 -4.61
C ILE A 136 -4.03 -5.92 -4.19
N GLU A 137 -3.27 -6.46 -5.14
CA GLU A 137 -2.06 -7.24 -4.82
C GLU A 137 -0.97 -6.40 -4.13
N ILE A 138 -0.84 -5.13 -4.47
CA ILE A 138 0.09 -4.20 -3.80
C ILE A 138 -0.38 -3.92 -2.36
N LEU A 139 -1.68 -3.69 -2.14
CA LEU A 139 -2.23 -3.51 -0.81
C LEU A 139 -2.03 -4.78 0.04
N ASP A 140 -2.30 -5.96 -0.52
CA ASP A 140 -2.05 -7.24 0.15
C ASP A 140 -0.57 -7.44 0.48
N ALA A 141 0.32 -7.12 -0.45
CA ALA A 141 1.77 -7.17 -0.22
C ALA A 141 2.22 -6.23 0.90
N ALA A 142 1.62 -5.04 0.99
CA ALA A 142 1.91 -4.08 2.06
C ALA A 142 1.53 -4.64 3.44
N VAL A 143 0.34 -5.23 3.58
CA VAL A 143 -0.15 -5.76 4.88
C VAL A 143 0.40 -7.15 5.22
N THR A 144 0.84 -7.94 4.23
CA THR A 144 1.38 -9.29 4.49
C THR A 144 2.59 -9.25 5.44
N GLY A 145 3.38 -8.18 5.43
CA GLY A 145 4.47 -7.95 6.36
C GLY A 145 4.04 -7.88 7.83
N GLU A 146 2.81 -7.44 8.08
CA GLU A 146 2.27 -7.29 9.44
C GLU A 146 2.10 -8.62 10.17
N GLY A 147 1.80 -9.69 9.44
CA GLY A 147 1.69 -11.03 10.00
C GLY A 147 2.98 -11.49 10.70
N LEU A 148 4.15 -11.13 10.18
CA LEU A 148 5.43 -11.44 10.81
C LEU A 148 5.63 -10.64 12.11
N VAL A 149 5.21 -9.39 12.14
CA VAL A 149 5.28 -8.54 13.34
C VAL A 149 4.33 -9.08 14.41
N TYR A 150 3.11 -9.46 14.02
CA TYR A 150 2.16 -10.11 14.92
C TYR A 150 2.72 -11.39 15.53
N LEU A 151 3.31 -12.28 14.72
CA LEU A 151 3.91 -13.51 15.23
C LEU A 151 5.07 -13.23 16.17
N SER A 152 5.87 -12.18 15.92
CA SER A 152 6.92 -11.74 16.81
C SER A 152 6.36 -11.25 18.15
N LEU A 153 5.33 -10.40 18.11
CA LEU A 153 4.66 -9.89 19.31
C LEU A 153 4.04 -11.04 20.12
N ARG A 154 3.36 -11.97 19.46
CA ARG A 154 2.80 -13.16 20.12
C ARG A 154 3.86 -13.96 20.85
N ARG A 155 5.01 -14.24 20.20
CA ARG A 155 6.13 -14.95 20.85
C ARG A 155 6.70 -14.17 22.05
N GLN A 156 6.71 -12.85 21.99
CA GLN A 156 7.13 -12.02 23.12
C GLN A 156 6.13 -12.10 24.27
N CYS A 157 4.81 -12.09 23.97
CA CYS A 157 3.76 -12.31 24.96
C CYS A 157 3.89 -13.68 25.66
N GLU A 158 4.09 -14.74 24.88
CA GLU A 158 4.27 -16.10 25.40
C GLU A 158 5.49 -16.18 26.34
N LYS A 159 6.65 -15.62 25.92
CA LYS A 159 7.86 -15.57 26.78
C LYS A 159 7.64 -14.78 28.06
N LEU A 160 6.87 -13.70 27.98
CA LEU A 160 6.58 -12.88 29.15
C LEU A 160 5.62 -13.61 30.11
N ALA A 161 4.62 -14.31 29.58
CA ALA A 161 3.72 -15.15 30.39
C ALA A 161 4.50 -16.24 31.14
N ASP A 162 5.39 -16.96 30.43
CA ASP A 162 6.26 -17.97 31.04
C ASP A 162 7.17 -17.37 32.15
N ALA A 163 7.66 -16.14 31.94
CA ALA A 163 8.50 -15.46 32.94
C ALA A 163 7.67 -15.07 34.19
N VAL A 164 6.44 -14.61 34.00
CA VAL A 164 5.51 -14.30 35.11
C VAL A 164 5.19 -15.56 35.92
N GLU A 165 4.93 -16.69 35.27
CA GLU A 165 4.64 -17.97 35.93
C GLU A 165 5.86 -18.47 36.76
N LYS A 166 7.08 -18.35 36.22
CA LYS A 166 8.29 -18.82 36.88
C LYS A 166 8.73 -17.92 38.03
N ASN A 167 8.71 -16.62 37.83
CA ASN A 167 9.09 -15.65 38.85
C ASN A 167 8.48 -14.27 38.59
N PRO A 168 7.29 -13.99 39.11
CA PRO A 168 6.57 -12.72 38.84
C PRO A 168 7.36 -11.48 39.30
N LEU A 169 8.24 -11.59 40.27
CA LEU A 169 9.02 -10.46 40.79
C LEU A 169 10.17 -10.03 39.85
N GLN A 170 10.55 -10.87 38.89
CA GLN A 170 11.59 -10.54 37.91
C GLN A 170 11.02 -9.88 36.62
N VAL A 171 9.72 -9.84 36.46
CA VAL A 171 9.10 -9.22 35.29
C VAL A 171 8.92 -7.74 35.53
N SER A 172 9.53 -6.92 34.68
CA SER A 172 9.39 -5.47 34.75
C SER A 172 7.95 -5.04 34.40
N PRO A 173 7.29 -4.24 35.25
CA PRO A 173 6.01 -3.65 34.91
C PRO A 173 6.03 -2.83 33.61
N ASP A 174 7.15 -2.19 33.30
CA ASP A 174 7.34 -1.42 32.06
C ASP A 174 7.28 -2.31 30.82
N ALA A 175 7.85 -3.53 30.87
CA ALA A 175 7.75 -4.49 29.78
C ALA A 175 6.29 -4.89 29.48
N LEU A 176 5.49 -5.09 30.55
CA LEU A 176 4.05 -5.37 30.42
C LEU A 176 3.29 -4.19 29.79
N LEU A 177 3.61 -2.96 30.22
CA LEU A 177 2.98 -1.75 29.69
C LEU A 177 3.32 -1.52 28.22
N VAL A 178 4.58 -1.73 27.83
CA VAL A 178 5.02 -1.62 26.44
C VAL A 178 4.27 -2.63 25.57
N MET A 179 4.19 -3.87 26.00
CA MET A 179 3.50 -4.93 25.26
C MET A 179 2.00 -4.68 25.13
N ARG A 180 1.35 -4.21 26.22
CA ARG A 180 -0.06 -3.83 26.19
C ARG A 180 -0.31 -2.70 25.19
N ARG A 181 0.56 -1.68 25.14
CA ARG A 181 0.46 -0.59 24.17
C ARG A 181 0.59 -1.07 22.73
N GLN A 182 1.59 -1.91 22.46
CA GLN A 182 1.78 -2.48 21.14
C GLN A 182 0.57 -3.32 20.69
N ALA A 183 0.05 -4.18 21.57
CA ALA A 183 -1.14 -4.97 21.28
C ALA A 183 -2.36 -4.10 21.00
N ALA A 184 -2.57 -3.04 21.79
CA ALA A 184 -3.68 -2.10 21.59
C ALA A 184 -3.54 -1.32 20.27
N GLN A 185 -2.34 -0.87 19.92
CA GLN A 185 -2.09 -0.19 18.66
C GLN A 185 -2.35 -1.11 17.46
N LEU A 186 -1.94 -2.38 17.56
CA LEU A 186 -2.17 -3.38 16.53
C LEU A 186 -3.67 -3.66 16.35
N SER A 187 -4.41 -3.78 17.44
CA SER A 187 -5.86 -4.00 17.40
C SER A 187 -6.59 -2.86 16.70
N LEU A 188 -6.25 -1.61 17.06
CA LEU A 188 -6.84 -0.44 16.41
C LEU A 188 -6.50 -0.36 14.93
N LEU A 189 -5.24 -0.64 14.57
CA LEU A 189 -4.81 -0.64 13.17
C LEU A 189 -5.62 -1.66 12.35
N TRP A 190 -5.79 -2.86 12.85
CA TRP A 190 -6.54 -3.90 12.13
C TRP A 190 -8.04 -3.63 12.05
N GLU A 191 -8.63 -3.03 13.09
CA GLU A 191 -10.02 -2.58 13.05
C GLU A 191 -10.22 -1.53 11.96
N ASP A 192 -9.34 -0.51 11.89
CA ASP A 192 -9.38 0.54 10.88
C ASP A 192 -9.16 -0.03 9.48
N GLN A 193 -8.12 -0.85 9.27
CA GLN A 193 -7.85 -1.51 7.99
C GLN A 193 -9.00 -2.40 7.54
N GLY A 194 -9.58 -3.19 8.44
CA GLY A 194 -10.70 -4.08 8.14
C GLY A 194 -11.92 -3.30 7.64
N TYR A 195 -12.21 -2.15 8.25
CA TYR A 195 -13.30 -1.29 7.82
C TYR A 195 -13.07 -0.73 6.42
N ASP A 196 -11.85 -0.25 6.14
CA ASP A 196 -11.54 0.35 4.85
C ASP A 196 -11.40 -0.67 3.72
N PHE A 197 -10.96 -1.89 4.00
CA PHE A 197 -11.04 -2.96 3.00
C PHE A 197 -12.48 -3.31 2.62
N MET A 198 -13.43 -3.23 3.56
CA MET A 198 -14.86 -3.37 3.23
C MET A 198 -15.36 -2.22 2.36
N GLU A 199 -14.92 -0.99 2.64
CA GLU A 199 -15.24 0.17 1.79
C GLU A 199 -14.61 0.03 0.40
N LEU A 200 -13.36 -0.43 0.31
CA LEU A 200 -12.71 -0.68 -0.97
C LEU A 200 -13.46 -1.70 -1.81
N GLN A 201 -14.01 -2.76 -1.22
CA GLN A 201 -14.85 -3.72 -1.92
C GLN A 201 -16.12 -3.09 -2.51
N ARG A 202 -16.70 -2.08 -1.84
CA ARG A 202 -17.87 -1.35 -2.37
C ARG A 202 -17.50 -0.46 -3.55
N HIS A 203 -16.28 0.05 -3.57
CA HIS A 203 -15.81 1.00 -4.58
C HIS A 203 -15.05 0.35 -5.75
N HIS A 204 -14.79 -0.96 -5.72
CA HIS A 204 -14.03 -1.63 -6.79
C HIS A 204 -14.67 -1.49 -8.18
N THR A 205 -15.99 -1.35 -8.26
CA THR A 205 -16.73 -1.14 -9.52
C THR A 205 -16.39 0.19 -10.21
N HIS A 206 -15.87 1.18 -9.48
CA HIS A 206 -15.50 2.47 -10.05
C HIS A 206 -14.19 2.40 -10.87
N ILE A 207 -13.34 1.44 -10.58
CA ILE A 207 -12.05 1.23 -11.27
C ILE A 207 -12.09 0.02 -12.21
N ALA A 208 -13.10 -0.83 -12.11
CA ALA A 208 -13.29 -1.92 -13.06
C ALA A 208 -13.56 -1.34 -14.48
N PRO A 209 -12.94 -1.88 -15.54
CA PRO A 209 -13.27 -1.49 -16.89
C PRO A 209 -14.78 -1.72 -17.10
N SER A 210 -15.46 -0.67 -17.52
CA SER A 210 -16.87 -0.80 -17.92
C SER A 210 -16.93 -1.81 -19.07
N ASP A 211 -17.67 -2.89 -18.90
CA ASP A 211 -17.95 -3.93 -19.91
C ASP A 211 -18.83 -3.32 -21.06
N SER A 212 -18.36 -2.23 -21.67
CA SER A 212 -19.03 -1.57 -22.79
C SER A 212 -18.66 -2.19 -24.16
N SER A 213 -18.22 -3.46 -24.17
CA SER A 213 -17.84 -4.19 -25.39
C SER A 213 -18.65 -5.49 -25.56
N ARG A 214 -19.87 -5.55 -25.08
CA ARG A 214 -20.83 -6.62 -25.40
C ARG A 214 -22.09 -6.01 -26.00
N GLU A 215 -21.97 -5.53 -27.24
CA GLU A 215 -23.08 -5.46 -28.21
C GLU A 215 -22.54 -5.87 -29.58
#